data_c6e66b57b744c4e430be0e537888f902
#
_entry.id   c6e66b57b744c4e430be0e537888f902
#
_cell.length_a   1.000
_cell.length_b   1.000
_cell.length_c   1.000
_cell.angle_alpha   90.00
_cell.angle_beta   90.00
_cell.angle_gamma   90.00
#
_symmetry.space_group_name_H-M   'P 1'
#
loop_
_entity.id
_entity.type
_entity.pdbx_description
1 polymer ?
#
loop_
_entity_poly.entity_id
_entity_poly.type
_entity_poly.pdbx_seq_one_letter_code
_entity_poly.pdbx_strand_id
1 'polypeptide(L)'
;MYWSALGFIESAQLDGSNRATIALGNTSFDRPFDALYITLDVPFNRIYFVSYDESAIFYIDLDSGNNSIHTVLQNIFLFFQPHGIAVDDQYLYWGETFWYKMVLRVNKTNYADVSVEVSGLHGQRGIAVKKGRYEQESEYFLWQYHDITKPYKFFLGAIRFPPN
;
A
#
# COMPACT_ATOMS: atom_id res chain seq x y z
N MET A 1 15.72 -6.48 -3.10
CA MET A 1 14.89 -5.26 -3.07
C MET A 1 13.87 -5.29 -4.16
N TYR A 2 12.74 -4.58 -3.96
CA TYR A 2 11.67 -4.45 -4.94
C TYR A 2 11.37 -2.97 -5.16
N TRP A 3 10.96 -2.61 -6.35
CA TRP A 3 10.49 -1.27 -6.69
C TRP A 3 9.44 -1.32 -7.79
N SER A 4 8.63 -0.29 -7.84
CA SER A 4 7.65 -0.09 -8.92
C SER A 4 8.11 1.04 -9.84
N ALA A 5 7.77 0.90 -11.09
CA ALA A 5 7.86 1.94 -12.10
C ALA A 5 6.61 1.87 -12.98
N LEU A 6 6.44 2.87 -13.83
CA LEU A 6 5.26 2.93 -14.71
C LEU A 6 5.19 1.65 -15.57
N GLY A 7 4.17 0.84 -15.30
CA GLY A 7 3.87 -0.38 -16.04
C GLY A 7 4.57 -1.65 -15.58
N PHE A 8 5.38 -1.62 -14.52
CA PHE A 8 6.03 -2.84 -14.04
C PHE A 8 6.48 -2.78 -12.57
N ILE A 9 6.64 -3.95 -11.98
CA ILE A 9 7.31 -4.16 -10.70
C ILE A 9 8.54 -5.01 -10.95
N GLU A 10 9.66 -4.61 -10.40
CA GLU A 10 10.96 -5.28 -10.56
C GLU A 10 11.58 -5.63 -9.22
N SER A 11 12.49 -6.58 -9.26
CA SER A 11 13.37 -6.96 -8.15
C SER A 11 14.82 -6.97 -8.57
N ALA A 12 15.70 -6.79 -7.58
CA ALA A 12 17.15 -7.09 -7.71
C ALA A 12 17.73 -7.47 -6.35
N GLN A 13 18.95 -7.98 -6.35
CA GLN A 13 19.75 -8.06 -5.13
C GLN A 13 20.14 -6.66 -4.64
N LEU A 14 20.60 -6.56 -3.39
CA LEU A 14 20.95 -5.25 -2.79
C LEU A 14 22.13 -4.57 -3.50
N ASP A 15 22.98 -5.34 -4.15
CA ASP A 15 24.11 -4.85 -4.97
C ASP A 15 23.68 -4.44 -6.41
N GLY A 16 22.38 -4.57 -6.73
CA GLY A 16 21.81 -4.29 -8.04
C GLY A 16 21.90 -5.44 -9.05
N SER A 17 22.56 -6.55 -8.70
CA SER A 17 22.63 -7.72 -9.56
C SER A 17 21.29 -8.48 -9.62
N ASN A 18 21.18 -9.43 -10.56
CA ASN A 18 20.00 -10.29 -10.74
C ASN A 18 18.67 -9.51 -10.87
N ARG A 19 18.70 -8.43 -11.63
CA ARG A 19 17.48 -7.66 -11.92
C ARG A 19 16.49 -8.51 -12.72
N ALA A 20 15.26 -8.56 -12.27
CA ALA A 20 14.17 -9.30 -12.89
C ALA A 20 12.86 -8.52 -12.83
N THR A 21 12.05 -8.62 -13.89
CA THR A 21 10.68 -8.12 -13.88
C THR A 21 9.80 -9.14 -13.18
N ILE A 22 9.12 -8.70 -12.11
CA ILE A 22 8.18 -9.52 -11.34
C ILE A 22 6.79 -9.49 -11.98
N ALA A 23 6.34 -8.32 -12.41
CA ALA A 23 5.07 -8.18 -13.10
C ALA A 23 5.17 -7.12 -14.18
N LEU A 24 4.57 -7.44 -15.34
CA LEU A 24 4.24 -6.51 -16.40
C LEU A 24 2.75 -6.23 -16.32
N GLY A 25 2.39 -4.97 -16.22
CA GLY A 25 0.99 -4.59 -16.21
C GLY A 25 0.41 -4.65 -17.62
N ASN A 26 -0.62 -5.45 -17.76
CA ASN A 26 -1.55 -5.36 -18.86
C ASN A 26 -2.93 -5.14 -18.24
N THR A 27 -3.42 -3.91 -18.30
CA THR A 27 -4.76 -3.61 -17.83
C THR A 27 -5.77 -4.04 -18.89
N SER A 28 -7.05 -4.13 -18.52
CA SER A 28 -8.17 -4.37 -19.42
C SER A 28 -8.24 -3.35 -20.60
N PHE A 29 -7.43 -2.29 -20.54
CA PHE A 29 -7.37 -1.20 -21.52
C PHE A 29 -6.10 -1.19 -22.37
N ASP A 30 -5.34 -2.28 -22.38
CA ASP A 30 -4.06 -2.36 -23.12
C ASP A 30 -3.03 -1.30 -22.68
N ARG A 31 -3.13 -0.83 -21.43
CA ARG A 31 -2.21 0.12 -20.82
C ARG A 31 -1.42 -0.56 -19.70
N PRO A 32 -0.15 -0.20 -19.51
CA PRO A 32 0.57 -0.64 -18.34
C PRO A 32 -0.11 -0.10 -17.08
N PHE A 33 -0.29 -0.94 -16.03
CA PHE A 33 -0.83 -0.47 -14.77
C PHE A 33 0.14 0.51 -14.09
N ASP A 34 -0.39 1.44 -13.33
CA ASP A 34 0.40 2.33 -12.51
C ASP A 34 0.57 1.75 -11.09
N ALA A 35 1.57 0.94 -10.87
CA ALA A 35 1.94 0.54 -9.51
C ALA A 35 2.63 1.71 -8.81
N LEU A 36 1.84 2.62 -8.20
CA LEU A 36 2.40 3.85 -7.59
C LEU A 36 3.07 3.59 -6.26
N TYR A 37 2.52 2.70 -5.45
CA TYR A 37 3.01 2.37 -4.12
C TYR A 37 2.99 0.86 -3.94
N ILE A 38 4.07 0.33 -3.40
CA ILE A 38 4.21 -1.10 -3.12
C ILE A 38 4.60 -1.34 -1.67
N THR A 39 4.22 -2.49 -1.13
CA THR A 39 4.67 -2.98 0.17
C THR A 39 4.89 -4.49 0.12
N LEU A 40 5.95 -4.96 0.79
CA LEU A 40 6.29 -6.38 0.87
C LEU A 40 5.70 -6.99 2.13
N ASP A 41 4.90 -8.01 1.97
CA ASP A 41 4.40 -8.87 3.06
C ASP A 41 5.24 -10.14 3.14
N VAL A 42 6.26 -10.10 4.01
CA VAL A 42 7.20 -11.20 4.15
C VAL A 42 6.52 -12.50 4.66
N PRO A 43 5.65 -12.48 5.68
CA PRO A 43 4.96 -13.69 6.14
C PRO A 43 4.14 -14.40 5.07
N PHE A 44 3.51 -13.69 4.18
CA PHE A 44 2.70 -14.24 3.10
C PHE A 44 3.43 -14.34 1.76
N ASN A 45 4.70 -13.93 1.71
CA ASN A 45 5.54 -13.83 0.51
C ASN A 45 4.82 -13.15 -0.66
N ARG A 46 4.23 -11.97 -0.38
CA ARG A 46 3.43 -11.18 -1.33
C ARG A 46 3.93 -9.77 -1.46
N ILE A 47 3.75 -9.21 -2.65
CA ILE A 47 3.86 -7.77 -2.89
C ILE A 47 2.46 -7.21 -3.09
N TYR A 48 2.01 -6.33 -2.19
CA TYR A 48 0.80 -5.54 -2.40
C TYR A 48 1.15 -4.23 -3.09
N PHE A 49 0.25 -3.77 -3.95
CA PHE A 49 0.41 -2.49 -4.64
C PHE A 49 -0.94 -1.82 -4.93
N VAL A 50 -0.89 -0.50 -5.08
CA VAL A 50 -2.05 0.29 -5.46
C VAL A 50 -1.94 0.70 -6.93
N SER A 51 -3.06 0.64 -7.64
CA SER A 51 -3.25 1.22 -8.96
C SER A 51 -4.30 2.32 -8.89
N TYR A 52 -3.87 3.52 -9.24
CA TYR A 52 -4.74 4.69 -9.26
C TYR A 52 -5.72 4.62 -10.44
N ASP A 53 -5.22 4.27 -11.61
CA ASP A 53 -6.02 4.20 -12.84
C ASP A 53 -7.11 3.14 -12.77
N GLU A 54 -6.83 2.01 -12.11
CA GLU A 54 -7.79 0.91 -11.90
C GLU A 54 -8.68 1.13 -10.67
N SER A 55 -8.40 2.16 -9.85
CA SER A 55 -9.08 2.36 -8.56
C SER A 55 -9.07 1.06 -7.74
N ALA A 56 -7.89 0.47 -7.56
CA ALA A 56 -7.75 -0.88 -7.02
C ALA A 56 -6.50 -1.08 -6.17
N ILE A 57 -6.57 -2.09 -5.33
CA ILE A 57 -5.44 -2.68 -4.62
C ILE A 57 -5.28 -4.11 -5.10
N PHE A 58 -4.07 -4.48 -5.42
CA PHE A 58 -3.70 -5.80 -5.92
C PHE A 58 -2.59 -6.43 -5.07
N TYR A 59 -2.38 -7.74 -5.24
CA TYR A 59 -1.16 -8.39 -4.80
C TYR A 59 -0.60 -9.34 -5.86
N ILE A 60 0.68 -9.61 -5.75
CA ILE A 60 1.42 -10.66 -6.47
C ILE A 60 1.89 -11.66 -5.43
N ASP A 61 1.61 -12.94 -5.67
CA ASP A 61 2.11 -14.05 -4.86
C ASP A 61 3.48 -14.47 -5.43
N LEU A 62 4.53 -14.30 -4.65
CA LEU A 62 5.90 -14.60 -5.08
C LEU A 62 6.22 -16.10 -5.10
N ASP A 63 5.41 -16.93 -4.42
CA ASP A 63 5.57 -18.39 -4.40
C ASP A 63 4.93 -19.08 -5.61
N SER A 64 3.99 -18.42 -6.28
CA SER A 64 3.18 -19.05 -7.34
C SER A 64 3.96 -19.39 -8.61
N GLY A 65 5.16 -18.83 -8.78
CA GLY A 65 6.04 -19.03 -9.93
C GLY A 65 5.53 -18.43 -11.25
N ASN A 66 4.30 -17.94 -11.29
CA ASN A 66 3.70 -17.32 -12.49
C ASN A 66 3.44 -15.82 -12.34
N ASN A 67 3.74 -15.27 -11.17
CA ASN A 67 3.59 -13.84 -10.83
C ASN A 67 2.20 -13.28 -11.19
N SER A 68 1.15 -14.07 -10.97
CA SER A 68 -0.23 -13.67 -11.23
C SER A 68 -0.64 -12.49 -10.34
N ILE A 69 -1.30 -11.52 -10.95
CA ILE A 69 -1.88 -10.39 -10.26
C ILE A 69 -3.27 -10.76 -9.75
N HIS A 70 -3.50 -10.54 -8.46
CA HIS A 70 -4.77 -10.84 -7.80
C HIS A 70 -5.37 -9.56 -7.24
N THR A 71 -6.68 -9.39 -7.43
CA THR A 71 -7.41 -8.24 -6.89
C THR A 71 -7.68 -8.45 -5.41
N VAL A 72 -7.30 -7.46 -4.60
CA VAL A 72 -7.67 -7.36 -3.17
C VAL A 72 -8.98 -6.60 -3.05
N LEU A 73 -9.00 -5.37 -3.56
CA LEU A 73 -10.13 -4.45 -3.52
C LEU A 73 -10.18 -3.66 -4.82
N GLN A 74 -11.36 -3.43 -5.35
CA GLN A 74 -11.55 -2.59 -6.54
C GLN A 74 -12.90 -1.87 -6.45
N ASN A 75 -12.89 -0.56 -6.70
CA ASN A 75 -14.10 0.28 -6.77
C ASN A 75 -15.07 0.06 -5.59
N ILE A 76 -14.53 -0.13 -4.37
CA ILE A 76 -15.35 -0.46 -3.17
C ILE A 76 -16.30 0.67 -2.76
N PHE A 77 -16.06 1.89 -3.20
CA PHE A 77 -16.96 3.03 -3.07
C PHE A 77 -16.69 4.06 -4.18
N LEU A 78 -17.60 5.03 -4.31
CA LEU A 78 -17.50 6.09 -5.32
C LEU A 78 -16.20 6.90 -5.10
N PHE A 79 -15.43 7.09 -6.17
CA PHE A 79 -14.12 7.77 -6.13
C PHE A 79 -13.06 7.08 -5.26
N PHE A 80 -13.05 5.75 -5.23
CA PHE A 80 -11.98 4.97 -4.61
C PHE A 80 -10.64 5.27 -5.29
N GLN A 81 -9.74 5.89 -4.55
CA GLN A 81 -8.42 6.29 -5.04
C GLN A 81 -7.35 6.01 -3.98
N PRO A 82 -6.92 4.75 -3.87
CA PRO A 82 -5.95 4.37 -2.86
C PRO A 82 -4.58 4.98 -3.15
N HIS A 83 -3.98 5.52 -2.09
CA HIS A 83 -2.61 6.02 -2.07
C HIS A 83 -1.87 5.38 -0.90
N GLY A 84 -0.55 5.37 -0.96
CA GLY A 84 0.27 4.86 0.13
C GLY A 84 -0.26 3.55 0.70
N ILE A 85 0.54 2.54 0.75
CA ILE A 85 0.14 1.21 1.21
C ILE A 85 1.16 0.69 2.22
N ALA A 86 0.69 0.03 3.27
CA ALA A 86 1.53 -0.61 4.28
C ALA A 86 0.86 -1.89 4.79
N VAL A 87 1.64 -2.78 5.37
CA VAL A 87 1.19 -4.06 5.87
C VAL A 87 1.82 -4.38 7.21
N ASP A 88 1.05 -4.98 8.11
CA ASP A 88 1.53 -5.65 9.32
C ASP A 88 1.23 -7.15 9.27
N ASP A 89 1.28 -7.83 10.41
CA ASP A 89 1.04 -9.28 10.48
C ASP A 89 -0.40 -9.65 10.09
N GLN A 90 -1.40 -8.79 10.35
CA GLN A 90 -2.82 -9.09 10.20
C GLN A 90 -3.51 -8.27 9.12
N TYR A 91 -3.10 -7.02 8.94
CA TYR A 91 -3.84 -6.04 8.15
C TYR A 91 -3.02 -5.45 7.02
N LEU A 92 -3.74 -5.06 5.99
CA LEU A 92 -3.30 -4.19 4.92
C LEU A 92 -3.93 -2.81 5.13
N TYR A 93 -3.12 -1.76 5.04
CA TYR A 93 -3.52 -0.38 5.27
C TYR A 93 -3.29 0.45 4.01
N TRP A 94 -4.19 1.39 3.74
CA TRP A 94 -4.00 2.37 2.65
C TRP A 94 -4.64 3.71 2.99
N GLY A 95 -4.19 4.75 2.30
CA GLY A 95 -4.74 6.10 2.41
C GLY A 95 -5.71 6.43 1.29
N GLU A 96 -6.75 7.18 1.63
CA GLU A 96 -7.66 7.82 0.69
C GLU A 96 -7.44 9.33 0.74
N THR A 97 -6.86 9.91 -0.29
CA THR A 97 -6.33 11.27 -0.23
C THR A 97 -7.33 12.33 -0.63
N PHE A 98 -8.11 12.10 -1.68
CA PHE A 98 -8.90 13.17 -2.29
C PHE A 98 -10.22 13.45 -1.59
N TRP A 99 -11.11 12.50 -1.56
CA TRP A 99 -12.50 12.72 -1.11
C TRP A 99 -12.70 12.38 0.35
N TYR A 100 -12.13 11.27 0.79
CA TYR A 100 -12.43 10.72 2.10
C TYR A 100 -11.42 11.12 3.17
N LYS A 101 -10.18 11.46 2.77
CA LYS A 101 -9.13 11.94 3.69
C LYS A 101 -8.98 11.05 4.91
N MET A 102 -8.84 9.76 4.69
CA MET A 102 -8.81 8.75 5.74
C MET A 102 -7.75 7.69 5.46
N VAL A 103 -7.41 6.95 6.49
CA VAL A 103 -6.69 5.70 6.41
C VAL A 103 -7.67 4.57 6.69
N LEU A 104 -7.62 3.57 5.84
CA LEU A 104 -8.43 2.36 5.97
C LEU A 104 -7.53 1.16 6.13
N ARG A 105 -8.12 0.08 6.67
CA ARG A 105 -7.49 -1.24 6.69
C ARG A 105 -8.46 -2.33 6.28
N VAL A 106 -7.88 -3.49 5.93
CA VAL A 106 -8.61 -4.72 5.69
C VAL A 106 -7.77 -5.90 6.21
N ASN A 107 -8.43 -6.93 6.73
CA ASN A 107 -7.76 -8.14 7.16
C ASN A 107 -7.21 -8.90 5.94
N LYS A 108 -5.93 -9.32 5.97
CA LYS A 108 -5.24 -9.99 4.86
C LYS A 108 -5.79 -11.39 4.53
N THR A 109 -6.54 -11.99 5.43
CA THR A 109 -7.18 -13.31 5.22
C THR A 109 -8.66 -13.18 4.86
N ASN A 110 -9.25 -12.00 5.04
CA ASN A 110 -10.64 -11.72 4.69
C ASN A 110 -10.78 -10.28 4.20
N TYR A 111 -10.80 -10.09 2.90
CA TYR A 111 -10.87 -8.76 2.27
C TYR A 111 -12.28 -8.12 2.29
N ALA A 112 -13.27 -8.75 2.92
CA ALA A 112 -14.64 -8.22 2.97
C ALA A 112 -14.82 -7.11 4.03
N ASP A 113 -14.02 -7.12 5.11
CA ASP A 113 -14.22 -6.23 6.26
C ASP A 113 -13.27 -5.03 6.20
N VAL A 114 -13.64 -4.04 5.40
CA VAL A 114 -12.92 -2.76 5.34
C VAL A 114 -13.34 -1.88 6.51
N SER A 115 -12.38 -1.38 7.26
CA SER A 115 -12.61 -0.48 8.39
C SER A 115 -11.81 0.82 8.26
N VAL A 116 -12.35 1.90 8.86
CA VAL A 116 -11.67 3.20 8.92
C VAL A 116 -10.84 3.27 10.20
N GLU A 117 -9.53 3.48 10.06
CA GLU A 117 -8.62 3.66 11.18
C GLU A 117 -8.53 5.13 11.61
N VAL A 118 -8.44 6.02 10.64
CA VAL A 118 -8.27 7.45 10.85
C VAL A 118 -9.05 8.20 9.80
N SER A 119 -9.70 9.29 10.20
CA SER A 119 -10.42 10.20 9.31
C SER A 119 -10.00 11.66 9.54
N GLY A 120 -10.40 12.54 8.62
CA GLY A 120 -10.11 13.97 8.72
C GLY A 120 -8.66 14.35 8.39
N LEU A 121 -7.92 13.48 7.74
CA LEU A 121 -6.54 13.75 7.32
C LEU A 121 -6.51 14.65 6.07
N HIS A 122 -5.39 15.34 5.88
CA HIS A 122 -5.19 16.19 4.72
C HIS A 122 -3.99 15.72 3.90
N GLY A 123 -4.23 15.27 2.66
CA GLY A 123 -3.21 15.08 1.63
C GLY A 123 -2.15 14.01 1.95
N GLN A 124 -2.50 12.94 2.68
CA GLN A 124 -1.58 11.84 2.95
C GLN A 124 -1.19 11.12 1.66
N ARG A 125 0.11 10.92 1.46
CA ARG A 125 0.64 10.21 0.29
C ARG A 125 1.44 8.97 0.64
N GLY A 126 2.04 8.92 1.82
CA GLY A 126 2.82 7.77 2.28
C GLY A 126 2.26 7.23 3.58
N ILE A 127 2.29 5.93 3.75
CA ILE A 127 1.88 5.22 4.95
C ILE A 127 2.98 4.23 5.31
N ALA A 128 3.29 4.13 6.58
CA ALA A 128 4.14 3.09 7.13
C ALA A 128 3.58 2.61 8.46
N VAL A 129 3.65 1.32 8.71
CA VAL A 129 3.32 0.72 9.99
C VAL A 129 4.63 0.33 10.66
N LYS A 130 4.83 0.75 11.90
CA LYS A 130 5.94 0.32 12.74
C LYS A 130 5.41 -0.62 13.80
N LYS A 131 5.85 -1.87 13.76
CA LYS A 131 5.62 -2.84 14.83
C LYS A 131 6.50 -2.50 16.04
N GLY A 132 5.93 -2.54 17.24
CA GLY A 132 6.69 -2.47 18.49
C GLY A 132 7.73 -3.58 18.57
N ARG A 133 8.86 -3.32 19.23
CA ARG A 133 9.92 -4.33 19.41
C ARG A 133 9.57 -5.40 20.45
N TYR A 134 8.61 -5.13 21.31
CA TYR A 134 8.17 -6.00 22.40
C TYR A 134 6.64 -6.05 22.43
N GLU A 135 6.07 -7.13 22.96
CA GLU A 135 4.60 -7.33 23.08
C GLU A 135 3.87 -6.20 23.85
N GLN A 136 4.60 -5.40 24.62
CA GLN A 136 4.07 -4.25 25.37
C GLN A 136 4.27 -2.90 24.69
N GLU A 137 4.95 -2.86 23.52
CA GLU A 137 5.11 -1.63 22.76
C GLU A 137 3.92 -1.44 21.82
N SER A 138 3.38 -0.23 21.84
CA SER A 138 2.29 0.16 20.96
C SER A 138 2.73 0.16 19.50
N GLU A 139 1.86 -0.28 18.61
CA GLU A 139 2.04 -0.11 17.17
C GLU A 139 1.89 1.38 16.81
N TYR A 140 2.70 1.84 15.89
CA TYR A 140 2.63 3.22 15.42
C TYR A 140 2.24 3.22 13.95
N PHE A 141 1.27 4.06 13.64
CA PHE A 141 0.89 4.37 12.29
C PHE A 141 1.56 5.68 11.90
N LEU A 142 2.40 5.66 10.88
CA LEU A 142 3.10 6.83 10.37
C LEU A 142 2.53 7.18 9.00
N TRP A 143 2.12 8.44 8.81
CA TRP A 143 1.75 8.95 7.50
C TRP A 143 2.48 10.26 7.19
N GLN A 144 2.73 10.48 5.93
CA GLN A 144 3.29 11.72 5.44
C GLN A 144 2.24 12.43 4.60
N TYR A 145 2.04 13.71 4.82
CA TYR A 145 1.20 14.52 3.96
C TYR A 145 1.95 15.78 3.49
N HIS A 146 1.57 16.25 2.31
CA HIS A 146 2.07 17.49 1.74
C HIS A 146 0.93 18.51 1.74
N ASP A 147 1.13 19.63 2.45
CA ASP A 147 0.21 20.76 2.40
C ASP A 147 0.47 21.54 1.11
N ILE A 148 -0.38 21.36 0.11
CA ILE A 148 -0.25 22.01 -1.20
C ILE A 148 -0.37 23.55 -1.11
N THR A 149 -0.88 24.09 0.01
CA THR A 149 -0.97 25.54 0.22
C THR A 149 0.33 26.16 0.75
N LYS A 150 1.29 25.32 1.16
CA LYS A 150 2.57 25.74 1.73
C LYS A 150 3.71 25.07 1.00
N PRO A 151 4.48 25.79 0.20
CA PRO A 151 5.60 25.21 -0.53
C PRO A 151 6.61 24.57 0.45
N TYR A 152 6.96 23.30 0.19
CA TYR A 152 8.02 22.54 0.88
C TYR A 152 7.81 22.18 2.35
N LYS A 153 6.58 22.15 2.87
CA LYS A 153 6.32 21.62 4.21
C LYS A 153 5.76 20.19 4.14
N PHE A 154 6.53 19.26 4.67
CA PHE A 154 6.10 17.88 4.93
C PHE A 154 5.77 17.76 6.42
N PHE A 155 4.66 17.11 6.73
CA PHE A 155 4.28 16.80 8.10
C PHE A 155 4.28 15.29 8.28
N LEU A 156 4.84 14.86 9.40
CA LEU A 156 4.79 13.47 9.82
C LEU A 156 3.76 13.36 10.93
N GLY A 157 2.70 12.60 10.70
CA GLY A 157 1.74 12.26 11.74
C GLY A 157 2.01 10.85 12.26
N ALA A 158 1.75 10.63 13.53
CA ALA A 158 1.82 9.32 14.16
C ALA A 158 0.61 9.08 15.05
N ILE A 159 -0.01 7.92 14.95
CA ILE A 159 -1.02 7.44 15.89
C ILE A 159 -0.43 6.26 16.64
N ARG A 160 -0.61 6.29 17.93
CA ARG A 160 -0.24 5.21 18.83
C ARG A 160 -1.48 4.36 19.11
N PHE A 161 -1.42 3.08 18.80
CA PHE A 161 -2.43 2.13 19.21
C PHE A 161 -2.07 1.59 20.60
N PRO A 162 -3.05 1.44 21.51
CA PRO A 162 -2.81 0.74 22.75
C PRO A 162 -2.39 -0.70 22.46
N PRO A 163 -1.54 -1.31 23.28
CA PRO A 163 -1.24 -2.73 23.19
C PRO A 163 -2.55 -3.52 23.38
N ASN A 164 -2.74 -4.57 22.57
CA ASN A 164 -3.83 -5.51 22.71
C ASN A 164 -3.74 -6.29 24.01
#